data_19714a6e3ecca6217dec2f1e67738ad4
#
_entry.id   19714a6e3ecca6217dec2f1e67738ad4
#
_cell.length_a   1.000
_cell.length_b   1.000
_cell.length_c   1.000
_cell.angle_alpha   90.00
_cell.angle_beta   90.00
_cell.angle_gamma   90.00
#
_symmetry.space_group_name_H-M   'P 1'
#
loop_
_entity.id
_entity.type
_entity.pdbx_description
1 polymer ?
#
loop_
_entity_poly.entity_id
_entity_poly.type
_entity_poly.pdbx_seq_one_letter_code
_entity_poly.pdbx_strand_id
1 'polypeptide(L)'
;MNEYKPTIGISMGDPASIGPEVTIKAVATEKVRRICRPIVVGDANVLQKTIEITGLNLDINKISKVNEALFAKGIVDVFDMQNVDIKKHEMGKVSAEYGNAAFENVVKVIDLAMKNEIEATVTGPIHKESINLAGHKFSGHTEIYAEYTNTNKYAMLLVEENLRVIHVSTHVSLRQACDLVKKDRIIETIELIDEACRRIGIENPKIGVAGLNPHSSDGGLFGYEEEKEIIPAIREALKRGYDVEGPIPSDTLFPKAIGGVYDGCVVMYHDQGHIPFKVVGFNWDKKKQKMKSVRGVNITLGLPIIRTSVDHGTAMEIAGQNIASEDAMILAIEYAVKLNNTKSLKKEGL
;
A
#
# COMPACT_ATOMS: atom_id res chain seq x y z
N MET A 1 3.75 3.49 -31.88
CA MET A 1 3.33 2.24 -31.21
C MET A 1 2.54 2.64 -29.97
N ASN A 2 1.31 2.14 -29.79
CA ASN A 2 0.57 2.37 -28.54
C ASN A 2 1.31 1.64 -27.42
N GLU A 3 1.90 2.38 -26.50
CA GLU A 3 2.55 1.84 -25.32
C GLU A 3 1.50 1.07 -24.48
N TYR A 4 1.82 -0.16 -24.12
CA TYR A 4 0.93 -0.99 -23.31
C TYR A 4 0.63 -0.32 -21.97
N LYS A 5 -0.65 -0.19 -21.62
CA LYS A 5 -1.09 0.36 -20.33
C LYS A 5 -1.82 -0.71 -19.54
N PRO A 6 -1.34 -1.06 -18.35
CA PRO A 6 -2.02 -2.06 -17.51
C PRO A 6 -3.38 -1.55 -17.02
N THR A 7 -4.33 -2.47 -16.86
CA THR A 7 -5.62 -2.20 -16.22
C THR A 7 -5.47 -2.32 -14.72
N ILE A 8 -5.75 -1.24 -14.01
CA ILE A 8 -5.60 -1.15 -12.55
C ILE A 8 -6.99 -1.04 -11.91
N GLY A 9 -7.32 -2.01 -11.04
CA GLY A 9 -8.54 -1.95 -10.23
C GLY A 9 -8.29 -1.15 -8.96
N ILE A 10 -9.13 -0.15 -8.72
CA ILE A 10 -9.01 0.76 -7.56
C ILE A 10 -10.26 0.63 -6.71
N SER A 11 -10.16 0.03 -5.51
CA SER A 11 -11.29 0.07 -4.58
C SER A 11 -11.46 1.47 -4.01
N MET A 12 -12.68 2.01 -4.02
CA MET A 12 -12.94 3.37 -3.53
C MET A 12 -12.74 3.54 -2.02
N GLY A 13 -12.57 2.44 -1.26
CA GLY A 13 -12.47 2.46 0.20
C GLY A 13 -13.83 2.58 0.88
N ASP A 14 -13.84 3.08 2.11
CA ASP A 14 -15.07 3.33 2.87
C ASP A 14 -15.87 4.47 2.21
N PRO A 15 -17.14 4.24 1.82
CA PRO A 15 -17.94 5.23 1.10
C PRO A 15 -18.22 6.53 1.86
N ALA A 16 -18.14 6.52 3.19
CA ALA A 16 -18.32 7.69 4.03
C ALA A 16 -17.02 8.47 4.35
N SER A 17 -15.89 8.00 3.83
CA SER A 17 -14.55 8.55 4.07
C SER A 17 -14.10 9.51 2.96
N ILE A 18 -12.81 9.92 3.04
CA ILE A 18 -12.14 10.60 1.92
C ILE A 18 -11.81 9.67 0.75
N GLY A 19 -12.00 8.36 0.89
CA GLY A 19 -11.67 7.35 -0.12
C GLY A 19 -12.26 7.65 -1.50
N PRO A 20 -13.59 7.87 -1.64
CA PRO A 20 -14.20 8.26 -2.91
C PRO A 20 -13.59 9.54 -3.50
N GLU A 21 -13.33 10.58 -2.66
CA GLU A 21 -12.78 11.86 -3.09
C GLU A 21 -11.37 11.73 -3.68
N VAL A 22 -10.44 11.09 -2.94
CA VAL A 22 -9.06 10.92 -3.40
C VAL A 22 -8.98 10.01 -4.62
N THR A 23 -9.88 9.03 -4.73
CA THR A 23 -9.98 8.13 -5.88
C THR A 23 -10.42 8.89 -7.14
N ILE A 24 -11.53 9.64 -7.08
CA ILE A 24 -12.04 10.42 -8.22
C ILE A 24 -11.02 11.46 -8.65
N LYS A 25 -10.44 12.21 -7.72
CA LYS A 25 -9.39 13.19 -8.03
C LYS A 25 -8.18 12.55 -8.71
N ALA A 26 -7.70 11.40 -8.23
CA ALA A 26 -6.55 10.71 -8.82
C ALA A 26 -6.84 10.23 -10.25
N VAL A 27 -7.96 9.54 -10.50
CA VAL A 27 -8.31 9.02 -11.83
C VAL A 27 -8.66 10.13 -12.84
N ALA A 28 -9.02 11.33 -12.37
CA ALA A 28 -9.23 12.51 -13.18
C ALA A 28 -7.92 13.02 -13.80
N THR A 29 -6.76 12.78 -13.14
CA THR A 29 -5.49 13.34 -13.57
C THR A 29 -5.00 12.74 -14.89
N GLU A 30 -4.42 13.58 -15.74
CA GLU A 30 -3.77 13.12 -16.97
C GLU A 30 -2.59 12.18 -16.68
N LYS A 31 -1.90 12.40 -15.56
CA LYS A 31 -0.78 11.58 -15.10
C LYS A 31 -1.19 10.11 -14.97
N VAL A 32 -2.28 9.82 -14.27
CA VAL A 32 -2.81 8.45 -14.11
C VAL A 32 -3.24 7.85 -15.45
N ARG A 33 -3.98 8.60 -16.26
CA ARG A 33 -4.49 8.15 -17.56
C ARG A 33 -3.39 7.88 -18.61
N ARG A 34 -2.21 8.50 -18.44
CA ARG A 34 -1.04 8.22 -19.29
C ARG A 34 -0.40 6.87 -18.99
N ILE A 35 -0.37 6.47 -17.72
CA ILE A 35 0.39 5.29 -17.27
C ILE A 35 -0.45 4.02 -17.16
N CYS A 36 -1.78 4.11 -17.00
CA CYS A 36 -2.65 2.94 -16.84
C CYS A 36 -4.08 3.16 -17.36
N ARG A 37 -4.86 2.09 -17.33
CA ARG A 37 -6.31 2.04 -17.55
C ARG A 37 -7.01 1.81 -16.21
N PRO A 38 -7.47 2.87 -15.52
CA PRO A 38 -8.07 2.71 -14.20
C PRO A 38 -9.52 2.25 -14.28
N ILE A 39 -9.92 1.31 -13.43
CA ILE A 39 -11.31 0.91 -13.15
C ILE A 39 -11.52 1.11 -11.65
N VAL A 40 -12.53 1.89 -11.29
CA VAL A 40 -12.91 2.07 -9.88
C VAL A 40 -13.91 1.00 -9.49
N VAL A 41 -13.68 0.30 -8.39
CA VAL A 41 -14.60 -0.68 -7.82
C VAL A 41 -15.30 -0.06 -6.62
N GLY A 42 -16.62 0.12 -6.72
CA GLY A 42 -17.40 0.77 -5.67
C GLY A 42 -18.83 1.10 -6.11
N ASP A 43 -19.57 1.81 -5.28
CA ASP A 43 -20.92 2.24 -5.60
C ASP A 43 -20.89 3.49 -6.51
N ALA A 44 -21.45 3.37 -7.70
CA ALA A 44 -21.44 4.44 -8.69
C ALA A 44 -22.22 5.68 -8.25
N ASN A 45 -23.24 5.56 -7.41
CA ASN A 45 -24.00 6.72 -6.94
C ASN A 45 -23.22 7.52 -5.90
N VAL A 46 -22.41 6.84 -5.05
CA VAL A 46 -21.48 7.51 -4.13
C VAL A 46 -20.41 8.27 -4.92
N LEU A 47 -19.86 7.66 -5.97
CA LEU A 47 -18.86 8.30 -6.82
C LEU A 47 -19.44 9.46 -7.62
N GLN A 48 -20.69 9.36 -8.10
CA GLN A 48 -21.39 10.45 -8.75
C GLN A 48 -21.58 11.65 -7.81
N LYS A 49 -22.05 11.41 -6.58
CA LYS A 49 -22.16 12.45 -5.54
C LYS A 49 -20.78 13.09 -5.23
N THR A 50 -19.71 12.27 -5.26
CA THR A 50 -18.34 12.76 -5.04
C THR A 50 -17.88 13.65 -6.20
N ILE A 51 -18.20 13.32 -7.44
CA ILE A 51 -17.90 14.16 -8.62
C ILE A 51 -18.60 15.53 -8.47
N GLU A 52 -19.85 15.56 -8.03
CA GLU A 52 -20.60 16.81 -7.76
C GLU A 52 -19.93 17.65 -6.66
N ILE A 53 -19.49 17.01 -5.54
CA ILE A 53 -18.78 17.68 -4.44
C ILE A 53 -17.43 18.25 -4.90
N THR A 54 -16.71 17.52 -5.73
CA THR A 54 -15.37 17.94 -6.20
C THR A 54 -15.45 18.96 -7.34
N GLY A 55 -16.60 19.09 -8.00
CA GLY A 55 -16.79 19.97 -9.15
C GLY A 55 -16.01 19.56 -10.40
N LEU A 56 -15.56 18.29 -10.46
CA LEU A 56 -14.83 17.76 -11.61
C LEU A 56 -15.81 17.47 -12.76
N ASN A 57 -15.39 17.79 -13.98
CA ASN A 57 -16.17 17.51 -15.19
C ASN A 57 -15.89 16.08 -15.66
N LEU A 58 -16.59 15.10 -15.06
CA LEU A 58 -16.43 13.67 -15.31
C LEU A 58 -17.81 13.02 -15.39
N ASP A 59 -17.94 12.06 -16.31
CA ASP A 59 -19.09 11.17 -16.42
C ASP A 59 -18.73 9.75 -15.93
N ILE A 60 -19.71 9.04 -15.37
CA ILE A 60 -19.55 7.66 -14.93
C ILE A 60 -20.05 6.69 -16.01
N ASN A 61 -19.19 5.78 -16.43
CA ASN A 61 -19.56 4.57 -17.15
C ASN A 61 -19.71 3.41 -16.16
N LYS A 62 -20.95 3.00 -15.88
CA LYS A 62 -21.24 1.85 -14.99
C LYS A 62 -21.00 0.56 -15.76
N ILE A 63 -20.13 -0.29 -15.24
CA ILE A 63 -19.82 -1.59 -15.84
C ILE A 63 -20.09 -2.73 -14.86
N SER A 64 -20.37 -3.91 -15.38
CA SER A 64 -20.49 -5.17 -14.65
C SER A 64 -19.37 -6.16 -15.01
N LYS A 65 -18.65 -5.88 -16.10
CA LYS A 65 -17.50 -6.65 -16.58
C LYS A 65 -16.40 -5.70 -17.03
N VAL A 66 -15.15 -6.10 -16.84
CA VAL A 66 -13.97 -5.29 -17.19
C VAL A 66 -13.92 -4.92 -18.67
N ASN A 67 -14.38 -5.80 -19.57
CA ASN A 67 -14.39 -5.56 -21.01
C ASN A 67 -15.44 -4.52 -21.49
N GLU A 68 -16.30 -4.04 -20.59
CA GLU A 68 -17.27 -2.95 -20.86
C GLU A 68 -16.66 -1.57 -20.62
N ALA A 69 -15.41 -1.50 -20.09
CA ALA A 69 -14.71 -0.26 -19.79
C ALA A 69 -14.33 0.49 -21.08
N LEU A 70 -14.55 1.80 -21.08
CA LEU A 70 -14.31 2.68 -22.23
C LEU A 70 -12.91 3.29 -22.20
N PHE A 71 -12.32 3.50 -21.03
CA PHE A 71 -11.04 4.17 -20.82
C PHE A 71 -10.92 5.53 -21.52
N ALA A 72 -12.05 6.21 -21.71
CA ALA A 72 -12.11 7.46 -22.44
C ALA A 72 -11.83 8.67 -21.56
N LYS A 73 -11.34 9.76 -22.18
CA LYS A 73 -11.09 11.02 -21.45
C LYS A 73 -12.42 11.60 -20.95
N GLY A 74 -12.43 12.05 -19.70
CA GLY A 74 -13.63 12.59 -19.03
C GLY A 74 -14.59 11.52 -18.52
N ILE A 75 -14.32 10.22 -18.76
CA ILE A 75 -15.15 9.12 -18.27
C ILE A 75 -14.38 8.35 -17.17
N VAL A 76 -15.09 8.00 -16.10
CA VAL A 76 -14.63 7.09 -15.05
C VAL A 76 -15.39 5.77 -15.21
N ASP A 77 -14.66 4.71 -15.53
CA ASP A 77 -15.21 3.36 -15.57
C ASP A 77 -15.36 2.84 -14.14
N VAL A 78 -16.59 2.55 -13.73
CA VAL A 78 -16.94 2.10 -12.38
C VAL A 78 -17.53 0.69 -12.45
N PHE A 79 -16.83 -0.26 -11.87
CA PHE A 79 -17.43 -1.57 -11.58
C PHE A 79 -18.45 -1.35 -10.45
N ASP A 80 -19.75 -1.23 -10.85
CA ASP A 80 -20.80 -0.75 -9.96
C ASP A 80 -21.26 -1.86 -9.00
N MET A 81 -20.92 -1.71 -7.74
CA MET A 81 -21.25 -2.67 -6.69
C MET A 81 -22.68 -2.55 -6.18
N GLN A 82 -23.33 -1.41 -6.36
CA GLN A 82 -24.72 -1.12 -5.92
C GLN A 82 -24.98 -1.49 -4.45
N ASN A 83 -24.02 -1.22 -3.58
CA ASN A 83 -23.99 -1.71 -2.20
C ASN A 83 -24.12 -0.59 -1.14
N VAL A 84 -24.54 0.60 -1.55
CA VAL A 84 -24.82 1.73 -0.65
C VAL A 84 -26.21 2.33 -0.93
N ASP A 85 -27.03 2.47 0.09
CA ASP A 85 -28.28 3.22 -0.02
C ASP A 85 -27.97 4.74 -0.06
N ILE A 86 -27.87 5.29 -1.26
CA ILE A 86 -27.49 6.70 -1.47
C ILE A 86 -28.43 7.67 -0.76
N LYS A 87 -29.68 7.30 -0.51
CA LYS A 87 -30.67 8.16 0.19
C LYS A 87 -30.34 8.32 1.67
N LYS A 88 -29.64 7.36 2.25
CA LYS A 88 -29.19 7.34 3.65
C LYS A 88 -27.71 7.65 3.80
N HIS A 89 -26.99 7.84 2.68
CA HIS A 89 -25.55 8.02 2.70
C HIS A 89 -25.15 9.35 3.34
N GLU A 90 -24.37 9.26 4.42
CA GLU A 90 -23.84 10.38 5.21
C GLU A 90 -22.30 10.30 5.26
N MET A 91 -21.63 11.36 4.76
CA MET A 91 -20.19 11.51 4.87
C MET A 91 -19.73 11.64 6.33
N GLY A 92 -18.58 11.05 6.67
CA GLY A 92 -17.99 11.09 8.01
C GLY A 92 -18.63 10.15 9.02
N LYS A 93 -19.58 9.30 8.61
CA LYS A 93 -20.32 8.41 9.51
C LYS A 93 -19.72 7.00 9.55
N VAL A 94 -19.37 6.53 10.74
CA VAL A 94 -18.98 5.15 10.99
C VAL A 94 -20.22 4.27 11.06
N SER A 95 -20.32 3.24 10.18
CA SER A 95 -21.47 2.33 10.18
C SER A 95 -21.10 0.94 9.63
N ALA A 96 -21.88 -0.06 10.04
CA ALA A 96 -21.76 -1.42 9.52
C ALA A 96 -22.04 -1.50 8.01
N GLU A 97 -23.01 -0.72 7.50
CA GLU A 97 -23.35 -0.69 6.08
C GLU A 97 -22.15 -0.23 5.23
N TYR A 98 -21.48 0.85 5.62
CA TYR A 98 -20.33 1.38 4.90
C TYR A 98 -19.10 0.48 5.06
N GLY A 99 -18.93 -0.14 6.23
CA GLY A 99 -17.90 -1.14 6.47
C GLY A 99 -18.08 -2.37 5.57
N ASN A 100 -19.33 -2.86 5.43
CA ASN A 100 -19.63 -3.98 4.53
C ASN A 100 -19.36 -3.59 3.06
N ALA A 101 -19.81 -2.41 2.62
CA ALA A 101 -19.56 -1.95 1.26
C ALA A 101 -18.06 -1.82 0.97
N ALA A 102 -17.29 -1.24 1.89
CA ALA A 102 -15.83 -1.15 1.77
C ALA A 102 -15.17 -2.52 1.66
N PHE A 103 -15.61 -3.49 2.47
CA PHE A 103 -15.12 -4.86 2.45
C PHE A 103 -15.43 -5.56 1.12
N GLU A 104 -16.67 -5.48 0.64
CA GLU A 104 -17.09 -6.06 -0.63
C GLU A 104 -16.30 -5.48 -1.82
N ASN A 105 -16.03 -4.17 -1.82
CA ASN A 105 -15.21 -3.51 -2.84
C ASN A 105 -13.78 -4.08 -2.85
N VAL A 106 -13.19 -4.33 -1.67
CA VAL A 106 -11.85 -4.95 -1.54
C VAL A 106 -11.86 -6.39 -2.03
N VAL A 107 -12.85 -7.19 -1.63
CA VAL A 107 -12.98 -8.58 -2.08
C VAL A 107 -13.16 -8.65 -3.59
N LYS A 108 -13.97 -7.75 -4.17
CA LYS A 108 -14.19 -7.70 -5.61
C LYS A 108 -12.90 -7.38 -6.37
N VAL A 109 -12.13 -6.41 -5.95
CA VAL A 109 -10.88 -6.07 -6.66
C VAL A 109 -9.83 -7.20 -6.55
N ILE A 110 -9.82 -7.95 -5.43
CA ILE A 110 -9.00 -9.16 -5.30
C ILE A 110 -9.47 -10.23 -6.29
N ASP A 111 -10.76 -10.52 -6.37
CA ASP A 111 -11.35 -11.50 -7.29
C ASP A 111 -10.99 -11.20 -8.76
N LEU A 112 -11.14 -9.94 -9.19
CA LEU A 112 -10.77 -9.50 -10.53
C LEU A 112 -9.27 -9.71 -10.83
N ALA A 113 -8.40 -9.41 -9.87
CA ALA A 113 -6.96 -9.61 -10.02
C ALA A 113 -6.56 -11.09 -10.03
N MET A 114 -7.17 -11.91 -9.17
CA MET A 114 -6.94 -13.37 -9.14
C MET A 114 -7.40 -14.06 -10.43
N LYS A 115 -8.42 -13.52 -11.09
CA LYS A 115 -8.89 -13.98 -12.42
C LYS A 115 -8.08 -13.41 -13.58
N ASN A 116 -7.06 -12.58 -13.32
CA ASN A 116 -6.28 -11.85 -14.32
C ASN A 116 -7.14 -10.96 -15.24
N GLU A 117 -8.28 -10.47 -14.77
CA GLU A 117 -9.10 -9.49 -15.46
C GLU A 117 -8.51 -8.06 -15.32
N ILE A 118 -7.74 -7.84 -14.25
CA ILE A 118 -6.93 -6.64 -14.00
C ILE A 118 -5.51 -7.04 -13.61
N GLU A 119 -4.52 -6.18 -13.89
CA GLU A 119 -3.10 -6.50 -13.66
C GLU A 119 -2.61 -6.17 -12.26
N ALA A 120 -3.23 -5.19 -11.60
CA ALA A 120 -2.88 -4.82 -10.23
C ALA A 120 -4.06 -4.18 -9.50
N THR A 121 -3.96 -4.15 -8.17
CA THR A 121 -4.97 -3.55 -7.30
C THR A 121 -4.39 -2.38 -6.52
N VAL A 122 -5.20 -1.32 -6.38
CA VAL A 122 -4.93 -0.18 -5.51
C VAL A 122 -6.11 -0.01 -4.56
N THR A 123 -5.85 0.22 -3.27
CA THR A 123 -6.94 0.34 -2.29
C THR A 123 -7.04 1.72 -1.68
N GLY A 124 -8.24 2.31 -1.73
CA GLY A 124 -8.62 3.46 -0.91
C GLY A 124 -8.73 3.08 0.57
N PRO A 125 -8.78 4.04 1.49
CA PRO A 125 -8.77 3.78 2.93
C PRO A 125 -10.07 3.14 3.41
N ILE A 126 -9.98 2.19 4.35
CA ILE A 126 -11.12 1.54 5.01
C ILE A 126 -11.16 1.86 6.49
N HIS A 127 -12.36 1.93 7.07
CA HIS A 127 -12.54 2.17 8.50
C HIS A 127 -12.63 0.85 9.27
N LYS A 128 -11.64 0.57 10.12
CA LYS A 128 -11.55 -0.71 10.84
C LYS A 128 -12.78 -1.00 11.70
N GLU A 129 -13.28 0.00 12.42
CA GLU A 129 -14.48 -0.14 13.25
C GLU A 129 -15.70 -0.46 12.38
N SER A 130 -15.90 0.25 11.25
CA SER A 130 -17.01 0.00 10.33
C SER A 130 -17.02 -1.45 9.83
N ILE A 131 -15.85 -1.97 9.41
CA ILE A 131 -15.73 -3.36 8.92
C ILE A 131 -16.03 -4.37 10.04
N ASN A 132 -15.55 -4.09 11.26
CA ASN A 132 -15.81 -4.97 12.41
C ASN A 132 -17.28 -4.92 12.86
N LEU A 133 -17.94 -3.75 12.81
CA LEU A 133 -19.39 -3.62 13.03
C LEU A 133 -20.20 -4.42 11.98
N ALA A 134 -19.71 -4.54 10.75
CA ALA A 134 -20.29 -5.38 9.71
C ALA A 134 -20.06 -6.89 9.92
N GLY A 135 -19.30 -7.28 10.94
CA GLY A 135 -19.00 -8.68 11.25
C GLY A 135 -17.72 -9.22 10.62
N HIS A 136 -16.98 -8.40 9.86
CA HIS A 136 -15.72 -8.80 9.24
C HIS A 136 -14.56 -8.53 10.20
N LYS A 137 -14.03 -9.59 10.81
CA LYS A 137 -12.98 -9.52 11.86
C LYS A 137 -11.58 -9.44 11.24
N PHE A 138 -11.24 -8.31 10.65
CA PHE A 138 -9.91 -8.04 10.09
C PHE A 138 -9.30 -6.79 10.71
N SER A 139 -7.98 -6.77 10.86
CA SER A 139 -7.21 -5.61 11.36
C SER A 139 -6.91 -4.59 10.24
N GLY A 140 -7.04 -4.98 8.98
CA GLY A 140 -6.84 -4.10 7.83
C GLY A 140 -6.83 -4.84 6.50
N HIS A 141 -6.47 -4.12 5.44
CA HIS A 141 -6.40 -4.66 4.08
C HIS A 141 -5.43 -5.83 3.95
N THR A 142 -4.28 -5.78 4.61
CA THR A 142 -3.22 -6.79 4.47
C THR A 142 -3.73 -8.17 4.83
N GLU A 143 -4.49 -8.27 5.93
CA GLU A 143 -5.06 -9.52 6.40
C GLU A 143 -6.21 -10.00 5.48
N ILE A 144 -7.04 -9.07 4.96
CA ILE A 144 -8.08 -9.40 3.96
C ILE A 144 -7.41 -9.99 2.71
N TYR A 145 -6.37 -9.32 2.18
CA TYR A 145 -5.66 -9.82 1.00
C TYR A 145 -5.01 -11.19 1.25
N ALA A 146 -4.34 -11.36 2.39
CA ALA A 146 -3.71 -12.63 2.75
C ALA A 146 -4.71 -13.78 2.79
N GLU A 147 -5.88 -13.57 3.42
CA GLU A 147 -6.97 -14.55 3.52
C GLU A 147 -7.54 -14.89 2.14
N TYR A 148 -7.94 -13.88 1.36
CA TYR A 148 -8.61 -14.08 0.07
C TYR A 148 -7.67 -14.51 -1.06
N THR A 149 -6.34 -14.46 -0.85
CA THR A 149 -5.34 -15.02 -1.76
C THR A 149 -4.68 -16.30 -1.23
N ASN A 150 -5.13 -16.79 -0.07
CA ASN A 150 -4.54 -17.95 0.63
C ASN A 150 -3.02 -17.81 0.80
N THR A 151 -2.55 -16.63 1.23
CA THR A 151 -1.14 -16.29 1.38
C THR A 151 -0.73 -16.28 2.84
N ASN A 152 0.26 -17.09 3.21
CA ASN A 152 0.80 -17.15 4.57
C ASN A 152 2.09 -16.32 4.76
N LYS A 153 2.84 -16.10 3.68
CA LYS A 153 4.12 -15.39 3.68
C LYS A 153 3.97 -14.05 3.00
N TYR A 154 3.77 -13.02 3.78
CA TYR A 154 3.63 -11.65 3.29
C TYR A 154 4.32 -10.65 4.21
N ALA A 155 4.62 -9.49 3.70
CA ALA A 155 5.18 -8.38 4.48
C ALA A 155 4.69 -7.03 3.97
N MET A 156 4.65 -6.05 4.87
CA MET A 156 4.31 -4.67 4.57
C MET A 156 5.58 -3.90 4.22
N LEU A 157 5.62 -3.35 3.01
CA LEU A 157 6.64 -2.44 2.54
C LEU A 157 6.06 -1.03 2.49
N LEU A 158 6.70 -0.08 3.15
CA LEU A 158 6.42 1.34 3.06
C LEU A 158 7.41 2.02 2.11
N VAL A 159 6.92 2.89 1.24
CA VAL A 159 7.75 3.60 0.26
C VAL A 159 7.43 5.09 0.24
N GLU A 160 8.45 5.92 0.42
CA GLU A 160 8.43 7.37 0.19
C GLU A 160 9.75 7.80 -0.41
N GLU A 161 9.73 8.34 -1.61
CA GLU A 161 10.92 8.71 -2.37
C GLU A 161 11.96 7.56 -2.45
N ASN A 162 13.15 7.77 -1.87
CA ASN A 162 14.22 6.75 -1.82
C ASN A 162 14.12 5.84 -0.59
N LEU A 163 13.28 6.17 0.38
CA LEU A 163 13.14 5.37 1.59
C LEU A 163 12.14 4.23 1.36
N ARG A 164 12.61 3.00 1.41
CA ARG A 164 11.83 1.77 1.33
C ARG A 164 12.07 0.94 2.57
N VAL A 165 11.02 0.70 3.35
CA VAL A 165 11.13 0.04 4.66
C VAL A 165 10.17 -1.15 4.73
N ILE A 166 10.72 -2.33 4.93
CA ILE A 166 9.97 -3.57 5.12
C ILE A 166 10.09 -4.07 6.56
N HIS A 167 9.04 -4.65 7.09
CA HIS A 167 8.93 -5.02 8.49
C HIS A 167 8.94 -6.54 8.70
N VAL A 168 9.74 -6.99 9.63
CA VAL A 168 9.74 -8.39 10.12
C VAL A 168 8.44 -8.67 10.87
N SER A 169 8.02 -7.73 11.72
CA SER A 169 6.73 -7.76 12.43
C SER A 169 6.06 -6.38 12.40
N THR A 170 4.71 -6.34 12.52
CA THR A 170 3.95 -5.09 12.47
C THR A 170 3.00 -4.96 13.66
N HIS A 171 1.75 -5.34 13.54
CA HIS A 171 0.65 -5.06 14.48
C HIS A 171 0.65 -6.00 15.71
N VAL A 172 1.73 -6.02 16.44
CA VAL A 172 1.93 -6.78 17.69
C VAL A 172 2.48 -5.89 18.80
N SER A 173 2.39 -6.31 20.07
CA SER A 173 3.05 -5.57 21.15
C SER A 173 4.57 -5.59 20.96
N LEU A 174 5.29 -4.58 21.45
CA LEU A 174 6.76 -4.53 21.38
C LEU A 174 7.41 -5.78 21.98
N ARG A 175 6.85 -6.32 23.08
CA ARG A 175 7.32 -7.57 23.69
C ARG A 175 7.20 -8.76 22.72
N GLN A 176 6.04 -8.91 22.08
CA GLN A 176 5.85 -9.95 21.05
C GLN A 176 6.72 -9.72 19.83
N ALA A 177 6.98 -8.47 19.43
CA ALA A 177 7.85 -8.16 18.32
C ALA A 177 9.26 -8.71 18.55
N CYS A 178 9.81 -8.60 19.76
CA CYS A 178 11.11 -9.20 20.11
C CYS A 178 11.12 -10.72 19.91
N ASP A 179 10.03 -11.42 20.27
CA ASP A 179 9.89 -12.87 20.11
C ASP A 179 9.77 -13.29 18.64
N LEU A 180 9.27 -12.40 17.77
CA LEU A 180 9.11 -12.62 16.33
C LEU A 180 10.37 -12.34 15.50
N VAL A 181 11.41 -11.75 16.09
CA VAL A 181 12.72 -11.61 15.45
C VAL A 181 13.36 -13.00 15.32
N LYS A 182 13.14 -13.64 14.18
CA LYS A 182 13.64 -14.99 13.86
C LYS A 182 14.39 -14.98 12.55
N LYS A 183 15.49 -15.76 12.51
CA LYS A 183 16.36 -15.89 11.35
C LYS A 183 15.59 -16.11 10.06
N ASP A 184 14.70 -17.10 10.02
CA ASP A 184 13.97 -17.46 8.80
C ASP A 184 13.04 -16.36 8.33
N ARG A 185 12.36 -15.66 9.28
CA ARG A 185 11.50 -14.53 8.96
C ARG A 185 12.29 -13.32 8.43
N ILE A 186 13.48 -13.06 8.96
CA ILE A 186 14.36 -12.00 8.48
C ILE A 186 14.82 -12.31 7.05
N ILE A 187 15.23 -13.55 6.76
CA ILE A 187 15.62 -13.98 5.41
C ILE A 187 14.44 -13.78 4.43
N GLU A 188 13.27 -14.27 4.78
CA GLU A 188 12.05 -14.08 3.97
C GLU A 188 11.78 -12.60 3.68
N THR A 189 11.96 -11.74 4.68
CA THR A 189 11.76 -10.29 4.54
C THR A 189 12.81 -9.66 3.63
N ILE A 190 14.06 -10.11 3.69
CA ILE A 190 15.15 -9.70 2.76
C ILE A 190 14.81 -10.11 1.33
N GLU A 191 14.37 -11.34 1.10
CA GLU A 191 13.97 -11.84 -0.22
C GLU A 191 12.83 -11.01 -0.82
N LEU A 192 11.83 -10.69 -0.02
CA LEU A 192 10.67 -9.89 -0.45
C LEU A 192 11.05 -8.46 -0.86
N ILE A 193 11.93 -7.79 -0.11
CA ILE A 193 12.32 -6.41 -0.45
C ILE A 193 13.28 -6.40 -1.65
N ASP A 194 14.19 -7.36 -1.76
CA ASP A 194 15.07 -7.50 -2.93
C ASP A 194 14.24 -7.67 -4.21
N GLU A 195 13.27 -8.61 -4.21
CA GLU A 195 12.36 -8.79 -5.34
C GLU A 195 11.58 -7.51 -5.67
N ALA A 196 11.06 -6.82 -4.65
CA ALA A 196 10.32 -5.58 -4.86
C ALA A 196 11.20 -4.49 -5.47
N CYS A 197 12.43 -4.31 -5.00
CA CYS A 197 13.39 -3.36 -5.55
C CYS A 197 13.72 -3.69 -7.01
N ARG A 198 13.96 -4.95 -7.34
CA ARG A 198 14.19 -5.38 -8.73
C ARG A 198 12.97 -5.11 -9.61
N ARG A 199 11.77 -5.35 -9.11
CA ARG A 199 10.52 -5.08 -9.84
C ARG A 199 10.23 -3.60 -10.10
N ILE A 200 10.83 -2.70 -9.37
CA ILE A 200 10.74 -1.25 -9.64
C ILE A 200 11.93 -0.72 -10.46
N GLY A 201 12.83 -1.61 -10.93
CA GLY A 201 13.91 -1.28 -11.85
C GLY A 201 15.30 -1.12 -11.21
N ILE A 202 15.50 -1.54 -9.95
CA ILE A 202 16.81 -1.54 -9.29
C ILE A 202 17.44 -2.91 -9.51
N GLU A 203 18.42 -3.02 -10.41
CA GLU A 203 18.99 -4.32 -10.82
C GLU A 203 19.73 -5.04 -9.71
N ASN A 204 20.52 -4.30 -8.91
CA ASN A 204 21.34 -4.82 -7.83
C ASN A 204 21.04 -4.07 -6.53
N PRO A 205 19.88 -4.35 -5.88
CA PRO A 205 19.48 -3.62 -4.69
C PRO A 205 20.41 -3.91 -3.51
N LYS A 206 20.88 -2.85 -2.86
CA LYS A 206 21.62 -2.92 -1.61
C LYS A 206 20.67 -2.79 -0.44
N ILE A 207 20.61 -3.80 0.43
CA ILE A 207 19.66 -3.89 1.54
C ILE A 207 20.36 -3.65 2.88
N GLY A 208 19.90 -2.64 3.63
CA GLY A 208 20.33 -2.42 5.01
C GLY A 208 19.42 -3.15 6.00
N VAL A 209 19.97 -3.94 6.91
CA VAL A 209 19.21 -4.63 7.96
C VAL A 209 19.45 -3.95 9.31
N ALA A 210 18.39 -3.46 9.94
CA ALA A 210 18.46 -2.85 11.26
C ALA A 210 18.80 -3.87 12.35
N GLY A 211 19.51 -3.44 13.38
CA GLY A 211 19.52 -4.15 14.67
C GLY A 211 18.20 -3.96 15.41
N LEU A 212 17.89 -4.84 16.34
CA LEU A 212 16.74 -4.70 17.25
C LEU A 212 17.11 -3.81 18.45
N ASN A 213 18.28 -4.10 19.03
CA ASN A 213 18.73 -3.47 20.27
C ASN A 213 19.55 -2.18 20.00
N PRO A 214 19.67 -1.27 20.98
CA PRO A 214 20.54 -0.10 20.87
C PRO A 214 21.95 -0.48 20.42
N HIS A 215 22.51 0.31 19.48
CA HIS A 215 23.85 0.12 18.93
C HIS A 215 24.07 -1.28 18.31
N SER A 216 22.99 -1.93 17.84
CA SER A 216 23.02 -3.32 17.37
C SER A 216 23.62 -4.27 18.40
N SER A 217 23.19 -4.10 19.66
CA SER A 217 23.57 -4.92 20.84
C SER A 217 24.96 -4.69 21.43
N ASP A 218 25.87 -3.94 20.79
CA ASP A 218 27.26 -3.77 21.27
C ASP A 218 27.91 -5.10 21.71
N GLY A 219 27.84 -6.13 20.85
CA GLY A 219 28.42 -7.44 21.14
C GLY A 219 27.69 -8.24 22.24
N GLY A 220 26.39 -8.03 22.42
CA GLY A 220 25.56 -8.76 23.37
C GLY A 220 25.31 -8.01 24.70
N LEU A 221 25.80 -6.78 24.82
CA LEU A 221 25.62 -5.97 26.05
C LEU A 221 24.14 -5.64 26.31
N PHE A 222 23.35 -5.41 25.24
CA PHE A 222 21.95 -4.98 25.33
C PHE A 222 20.94 -6.04 24.87
N GLY A 223 21.39 -7.25 24.55
CA GLY A 223 20.54 -8.34 24.08
C GLY A 223 21.30 -9.28 23.16
N TYR A 224 20.68 -10.40 22.82
CA TYR A 224 21.31 -11.46 22.02
C TYR A 224 20.61 -11.72 20.68
N GLU A 225 19.58 -10.96 20.34
CA GLU A 225 18.79 -11.15 19.13
C GLU A 225 19.64 -10.92 17.87
N GLU A 226 20.57 -9.97 17.91
CA GLU A 226 21.53 -9.74 16.83
C GLU A 226 22.41 -10.96 16.60
N GLU A 227 22.99 -11.50 17.67
CA GLU A 227 23.91 -12.65 17.60
C GLU A 227 23.19 -13.94 17.22
N LYS A 228 22.01 -14.18 17.79
CA LYS A 228 21.28 -15.44 17.64
C LYS A 228 20.42 -15.51 16.37
N GLU A 229 19.90 -14.38 15.90
CA GLU A 229 18.90 -14.36 14.82
C GLU A 229 19.33 -13.47 13.64
N ILE A 230 19.70 -12.19 13.89
CA ILE A 230 19.90 -11.21 12.82
C ILE A 230 21.18 -11.47 12.04
N ILE A 231 22.32 -11.63 12.73
CA ILE A 231 23.62 -11.92 12.09
C ILE A 231 23.59 -13.24 11.32
N PRO A 232 23.02 -14.35 11.87
CA PRO A 232 22.83 -15.58 11.11
C PRO A 232 21.95 -15.43 9.87
N ALA A 233 20.91 -14.59 9.92
CA ALA A 233 20.05 -14.29 8.77
C ALA A 233 20.82 -13.57 7.67
N ILE A 234 21.57 -12.52 8.03
CA ILE A 234 22.39 -11.74 7.09
C ILE A 234 23.45 -12.63 6.42
N ARG A 235 24.16 -13.45 7.21
CA ARG A 235 25.15 -14.40 6.67
C ARG A 235 24.55 -15.38 5.68
N GLU A 236 23.34 -15.85 5.94
CA GLU A 236 22.63 -16.77 5.04
C GLU A 236 22.16 -16.04 3.77
N ALA A 237 21.65 -14.81 3.89
CA ALA A 237 21.24 -13.99 2.74
C ALA A 237 22.44 -13.69 1.81
N LEU A 238 23.61 -13.34 2.37
CA LEU A 238 24.85 -13.15 1.61
C LEU A 238 25.27 -14.43 0.85
N LYS A 239 25.15 -15.62 1.47
CA LYS A 239 25.43 -16.90 0.79
C LYS A 239 24.48 -17.18 -0.37
N ARG A 240 23.22 -16.68 -0.28
CA ARG A 240 22.23 -16.79 -1.36
C ARG A 240 22.43 -15.75 -2.46
N GLY A 241 23.41 -14.84 -2.33
CA GLY A 241 23.77 -13.85 -3.33
C GLY A 241 23.03 -12.51 -3.21
N TYR A 242 22.34 -12.24 -2.09
CA TYR A 242 21.77 -10.93 -1.81
C TYR A 242 22.84 -9.95 -1.33
N ASP A 243 22.81 -8.70 -1.78
CA ASP A 243 23.68 -7.62 -1.28
C ASP A 243 23.08 -7.02 -0.01
N VAL A 244 23.53 -7.51 1.13
CA VAL A 244 22.96 -7.19 2.44
C VAL A 244 24.03 -6.72 3.41
N GLU A 245 23.79 -5.61 4.10
CA GLU A 245 24.66 -5.06 5.15
C GLU A 245 23.90 -4.97 6.47
N GLY A 246 24.55 -5.34 7.58
CA GLY A 246 23.96 -5.24 8.92
C GLY A 246 24.58 -6.22 9.94
N PRO A 247 24.05 -6.27 11.20
CA PRO A 247 23.01 -5.35 11.70
C PRO A 247 23.53 -3.93 11.87
N ILE A 248 22.74 -2.94 11.44
CA ILE A 248 23.07 -1.52 11.52
C ILE A 248 22.24 -0.88 12.63
N PRO A 249 22.82 -0.06 13.53
CA PRO A 249 22.03 0.73 14.47
C PRO A 249 20.98 1.55 13.74
N SER A 250 19.73 1.53 14.24
CA SER A 250 18.59 2.16 13.54
C SER A 250 18.76 3.66 13.33
N ASP A 251 19.37 4.36 14.30
CA ASP A 251 19.69 5.79 14.22
C ASP A 251 20.69 6.14 13.11
N THR A 252 21.48 5.17 12.69
CA THR A 252 22.45 5.31 11.58
C THR A 252 21.89 4.80 10.25
N LEU A 253 21.05 3.76 10.26
CA LEU A 253 20.49 3.15 9.06
C LEU A 253 19.68 4.14 8.22
N PHE A 254 18.72 4.84 8.84
CA PHE A 254 17.77 5.68 8.11
C PHE A 254 18.40 6.92 7.46
N PRO A 255 19.28 7.68 8.12
CA PRO A 255 20.03 8.77 7.44
C PRO A 255 20.80 8.28 6.21
N LYS A 256 21.43 7.10 6.27
CA LYS A 256 22.13 6.50 5.13
C LYS A 256 21.17 6.10 4.01
N ALA A 257 20.02 5.49 4.37
CA ALA A 257 19.00 5.07 3.40
C ALA A 257 18.39 6.27 2.65
N ILE A 258 18.04 7.34 3.39
CA ILE A 258 17.54 8.58 2.80
C ILE A 258 18.60 9.19 1.87
N GLY A 259 19.87 9.10 2.25
CA GLY A 259 21.03 9.52 1.45
C GLY A 259 21.35 8.62 0.25
N GLY A 260 20.59 7.51 0.03
CA GLY A 260 20.73 6.63 -1.12
C GLY A 260 21.84 5.57 -0.98
N VAL A 261 22.31 5.28 0.25
CA VAL A 261 23.29 4.21 0.49
C VAL A 261 22.63 2.83 0.39
N TYR A 262 21.36 2.74 0.78
CA TYR A 262 20.57 1.51 0.73
C TYR A 262 19.31 1.74 -0.12
N ASP A 263 19.00 0.76 -0.95
CA ASP A 263 17.79 0.73 -1.77
C ASP A 263 16.57 0.24 -1.00
N GLY A 264 16.81 -0.52 0.08
CA GLY A 264 15.79 -1.02 0.98
C GLY A 264 16.30 -1.23 2.40
N CYS A 265 15.40 -1.10 3.38
CA CYS A 265 15.68 -1.28 4.80
C CYS A 265 14.79 -2.37 5.38
N VAL A 266 15.37 -3.38 6.02
CA VAL A 266 14.66 -4.38 6.81
C VAL A 266 14.67 -3.95 8.26
N VAL A 267 13.48 -3.80 8.87
CA VAL A 267 13.31 -3.40 10.26
C VAL A 267 12.58 -4.48 11.07
N MET A 268 12.86 -4.54 12.36
CA MET A 268 12.40 -5.65 13.21
C MET A 268 10.97 -5.47 13.70
N TYR A 269 10.51 -4.23 13.90
CA TYR A 269 9.18 -3.93 14.43
C TYR A 269 8.59 -2.64 13.85
N HIS A 270 7.29 -2.47 14.07
CA HIS A 270 6.47 -1.42 13.48
C HIS A 270 7.08 -0.02 13.60
N ASP A 271 7.28 0.49 14.82
CA ASP A 271 7.69 1.88 15.03
C ASP A 271 9.13 2.15 14.58
N GLN A 272 9.99 1.14 14.56
CA GLN A 272 11.35 1.25 14.05
C GLN A 272 11.38 1.73 12.59
N GLY A 273 10.40 1.32 11.79
CA GLY A 273 10.28 1.73 10.38
C GLY A 273 9.29 2.86 10.16
N HIS A 274 8.15 2.86 10.86
CA HIS A 274 7.10 3.85 10.64
C HIS A 274 7.50 5.25 11.11
N ILE A 275 8.22 5.39 12.21
CA ILE A 275 8.64 6.71 12.72
C ILE A 275 9.49 7.45 11.69
N PRO A 276 10.63 6.92 11.22
CA PRO A 276 11.45 7.59 10.21
C PRO A 276 10.69 7.81 8.88
N PHE A 277 9.88 6.84 8.46
CA PHE A 277 9.06 6.95 7.27
C PHE A 277 8.06 8.13 7.37
N LYS A 278 7.34 8.26 8.48
CA LYS A 278 6.39 9.36 8.71
C LYS A 278 7.09 10.71 8.86
N VAL A 279 8.27 10.76 9.47
CA VAL A 279 9.06 12.00 9.57
C VAL A 279 9.48 12.51 8.20
N VAL A 280 9.78 11.63 7.26
CA VAL A 280 10.15 12.00 5.87
C VAL A 280 8.91 12.41 5.07
N GLY A 281 7.86 11.59 5.09
CA GLY A 281 6.70 11.77 4.20
C GLY A 281 5.64 12.76 4.70
N PHE A 282 5.60 13.07 6.01
CA PHE A 282 4.54 13.85 6.63
C PHE A 282 5.06 15.19 7.12
N ASN A 283 4.58 16.26 6.53
CA ASN A 283 4.97 17.62 6.88
C ASN A 283 3.80 18.40 7.51
N TRP A 284 3.98 18.86 8.75
CA TRP A 284 3.02 19.71 9.44
C TRP A 284 3.18 21.18 9.09
N ASP A 285 2.12 21.81 8.58
CA ASP A 285 2.07 23.26 8.37
C ASP A 285 1.57 23.96 9.65
N LYS A 286 2.49 24.55 10.40
CA LYS A 286 2.18 25.24 11.66
C LYS A 286 1.24 26.45 11.46
N LYS A 287 1.31 27.12 10.30
CA LYS A 287 0.45 28.29 10.03
C LYS A 287 -0.97 27.88 9.72
N LYS A 288 -1.14 26.82 8.95
CA LYS A 288 -2.45 26.31 8.54
C LYS A 288 -3.03 25.29 9.51
N GLN A 289 -2.28 24.91 10.56
CA GLN A 289 -2.69 23.88 11.56
C GLN A 289 -3.15 22.58 10.92
N LYS A 290 -2.49 22.16 9.84
CA LYS A 290 -2.82 20.91 9.11
C LYS A 290 -1.57 20.27 8.49
N MET A 291 -1.69 19.00 8.10
CA MET A 291 -0.67 18.35 7.30
C MET A 291 -0.53 19.05 5.94
N LYS A 292 0.69 19.43 5.59
CA LYS A 292 1.04 20.06 4.30
C LYS A 292 1.08 19.02 3.19
N SER A 293 1.64 17.85 3.49
CA SER A 293 1.65 16.69 2.61
C SER A 293 1.50 15.41 3.44
N VAL A 294 0.81 14.43 2.86
CA VAL A 294 0.73 13.07 3.36
C VAL A 294 1.09 12.19 2.17
N ARG A 295 2.39 11.96 2.00
CA ARG A 295 2.92 11.13 0.92
C ARG A 295 3.38 9.80 1.50
N GLY A 296 3.28 8.78 0.72
CA GLY A 296 3.69 7.45 1.10
C GLY A 296 2.76 6.38 0.54
N VAL A 297 3.35 5.25 0.21
CA VAL A 297 2.65 4.08 -0.33
C VAL A 297 2.91 2.90 0.56
N ASN A 298 1.84 2.17 0.85
CA ASN A 298 1.92 0.86 1.47
C ASN A 298 1.74 -0.22 0.41
N ILE A 299 2.69 -1.15 0.32
CA ILE A 299 2.69 -2.27 -0.62
C ILE A 299 2.67 -3.57 0.18
N THR A 300 1.76 -4.48 -0.13
CA THR A 300 1.79 -5.82 0.45
C THR A 300 2.55 -6.75 -0.48
N LEU A 301 3.72 -7.19 -0.04
CA LEU A 301 4.58 -8.14 -0.76
C LEU A 301 4.25 -9.58 -0.40
N GLY A 302 4.63 -10.52 -1.28
CA GLY A 302 4.39 -11.96 -1.10
C GLY A 302 3.05 -12.46 -1.64
N LEU A 303 2.13 -11.55 -1.98
CA LEU A 303 0.84 -11.91 -2.60
C LEU A 303 1.02 -12.38 -4.05
N PRO A 304 0.16 -13.28 -4.57
CA PRO A 304 0.16 -13.68 -5.98
C PRO A 304 -0.27 -12.55 -6.93
N ILE A 305 -0.91 -11.51 -6.39
CA ILE A 305 -1.36 -10.32 -7.10
C ILE A 305 -0.64 -9.08 -6.58
N ILE A 306 -0.57 -8.02 -7.38
CA ILE A 306 0.02 -6.75 -6.97
C ILE A 306 -1.01 -5.97 -6.14
N ARG A 307 -0.62 -5.56 -4.94
CA ARG A 307 -1.44 -4.70 -4.08
C ARG A 307 -0.63 -3.52 -3.58
N THR A 308 -1.11 -2.31 -3.88
CA THR A 308 -0.65 -1.05 -3.30
C THR A 308 -1.79 -0.30 -2.63
N SER A 309 -1.49 0.62 -1.74
CA SER A 309 -2.51 1.46 -1.10
C SER A 309 -1.94 2.80 -0.67
N VAL A 310 -2.84 3.74 -0.44
CA VAL A 310 -2.53 4.94 0.33
C VAL A 310 -2.07 4.58 1.75
N ASP A 311 -1.17 5.39 2.32
CA ASP A 311 -0.66 5.18 3.69
C ASP A 311 -1.35 6.11 4.72
N HIS A 312 -2.46 6.73 4.37
CA HIS A 312 -3.30 7.51 5.28
C HIS A 312 -4.61 6.78 5.62
N GLY A 313 -5.26 7.20 6.70
CA GLY A 313 -6.56 6.69 7.13
C GLY A 313 -7.74 7.29 6.37
N THR A 314 -8.93 7.03 6.89
CA THR A 314 -10.22 7.46 6.34
C THR A 314 -10.53 8.94 6.49
N ALA A 315 -9.86 9.63 7.43
CA ALA A 315 -10.03 11.07 7.70
C ALA A 315 -11.51 11.51 7.65
N MET A 316 -12.35 10.81 8.44
CA MET A 316 -13.80 11.00 8.45
C MET A 316 -14.21 12.45 8.73
N GLU A 317 -13.39 13.18 9.50
CA GLU A 317 -13.62 14.58 9.90
C GLU A 317 -13.57 15.58 8.72
N ILE A 318 -12.94 15.20 7.61
CA ILE A 318 -12.86 16.05 6.40
C ILE A 318 -13.57 15.44 5.19
N ALA A 319 -14.25 14.31 5.38
CA ALA A 319 -14.96 13.64 4.30
C ALA A 319 -16.06 14.55 3.69
N GLY A 320 -16.12 14.62 2.37
CA GLY A 320 -17.08 15.44 1.64
C GLY A 320 -16.79 16.95 1.62
N GLN A 321 -15.62 17.39 2.13
CA GLN A 321 -15.25 18.81 2.14
C GLN A 321 -14.40 19.25 0.93
N ASN A 322 -14.06 18.33 0.04
CA ASN A 322 -13.22 18.60 -1.14
C ASN A 322 -11.82 19.17 -0.82
N ILE A 323 -11.24 18.76 0.31
CA ILE A 323 -9.92 19.22 0.77
C ILE A 323 -8.89 18.11 0.91
N ALA A 324 -9.26 16.85 0.69
CA ALA A 324 -8.35 15.73 0.70
C ALA A 324 -7.43 15.77 -0.54
N SER A 325 -6.12 15.47 -0.33
CA SER A 325 -5.13 15.37 -1.41
C SER A 325 -5.14 13.97 -2.01
N GLU A 326 -5.10 13.91 -3.34
CA GLU A 326 -5.00 12.67 -4.13
C GLU A 326 -3.56 12.17 -4.30
N ASP A 327 -2.55 12.86 -3.82
CA ASP A 327 -1.14 12.57 -4.07
C ASP A 327 -0.74 11.15 -3.69
N ALA A 328 -1.19 10.67 -2.52
CA ALA A 328 -0.91 9.29 -2.07
C ALA A 328 -1.58 8.25 -2.97
N MET A 329 -2.80 8.52 -3.47
CA MET A 329 -3.51 7.63 -4.38
C MET A 329 -2.81 7.57 -5.74
N ILE A 330 -2.39 8.72 -6.28
CA ILE A 330 -1.60 8.78 -7.53
C ILE A 330 -0.32 7.98 -7.37
N LEU A 331 0.40 8.18 -6.28
CA LEU A 331 1.67 7.48 -6.01
C LEU A 331 1.45 5.96 -5.87
N ALA A 332 0.36 5.53 -5.20
CA ALA A 332 0.01 4.12 -5.10
C ALA A 332 -0.28 3.50 -6.47
N ILE A 333 -0.96 4.21 -7.36
CA ILE A 333 -1.20 3.78 -8.75
C ILE A 333 0.13 3.67 -9.52
N GLU A 334 1.03 4.64 -9.39
CA GLU A 334 2.35 4.61 -10.03
C GLU A 334 3.17 3.39 -9.62
N TYR A 335 3.16 3.05 -8.32
CA TYR A 335 3.86 1.86 -7.83
C TYR A 335 3.19 0.57 -8.30
N ALA A 336 1.86 0.51 -8.39
CA ALA A 336 1.16 -0.62 -8.97
C ALA A 336 1.59 -0.87 -10.43
N VAL A 337 1.71 0.20 -11.23
CA VAL A 337 2.19 0.14 -12.61
C VAL A 337 3.66 -0.30 -12.68
N LYS A 338 4.55 0.29 -11.87
CA LYS A 338 5.98 -0.08 -11.83
C LYS A 338 6.17 -1.56 -11.49
N LEU A 339 5.46 -2.05 -10.49
CA LEU A 339 5.51 -3.46 -10.07
C LEU A 339 4.97 -4.41 -11.14
N ASN A 340 4.08 -3.95 -12.02
CA ASN A 340 3.54 -4.76 -13.11
C ASN A 340 4.48 -4.85 -14.31
N ASN A 341 5.25 -3.82 -14.63
CA ASN A 341 6.10 -3.77 -15.83
C ASN A 341 7.09 -4.95 -15.92
N THR A 342 7.55 -5.48 -14.80
CA THR A 342 8.43 -6.66 -14.77
C THR A 342 7.69 -8.00 -14.86
N LYS A 343 6.38 -8.06 -14.63
CA LYS A 343 5.60 -9.27 -14.96
C LYS A 343 5.50 -9.51 -16.46
N SER A 344 5.48 -8.44 -17.28
CA SER A 344 5.47 -8.56 -18.75
C SER A 344 6.78 -9.11 -19.29
N LEU A 345 7.93 -8.72 -18.74
CA LEU A 345 9.25 -9.21 -19.14
C LEU A 345 9.42 -10.72 -18.89
N LYS A 346 8.86 -11.27 -17.80
CA LYS A 346 8.90 -12.72 -17.53
C LYS A 346 7.94 -13.54 -18.43
N LYS A 347 6.89 -12.92 -19.00
CA LYS A 347 5.98 -13.59 -19.97
C LYS A 347 6.54 -13.60 -21.37
N GLU A 348 7.47 -12.72 -21.71
CA GLU A 348 8.11 -12.65 -23.03
C GLU A 348 9.41 -13.48 -23.16
N GLY A 349 9.76 -14.27 -22.14
CA GLY A 349 10.80 -15.32 -22.26
C GLY A 349 12.23 -14.80 -22.30
N LEU A 350 12.55 -13.76 -21.56
CA LEU A 350 13.93 -13.34 -21.25
C LEU A 350 14.32 -13.73 -19.83
#